data_760b2d69195e95a0098ab6d310cf5b63
#
_entry.id   760b2d69195e95a0098ab6d310cf5b63
#
_cell.length_a   1.000
_cell.length_b   1.000
_cell.length_c   1.000
_cell.angle_alpha   90.00
_cell.angle_beta   90.00
_cell.angle_gamma   90.00
#
_symmetry.space_group_name_H-M   'P 1'
#
loop_
_entity.id
_entity.type
_entity.pdbx_description
1 polymer ?
#
loop_
_entity_poly.entity_id
_entity_poly.type
_entity_poly.pdbx_seq_one_letter_code
_entity_poly.pdbx_strand_id
1 'polypeptide(L)'
;VRIVALWAFLALLTGCQQQNREELVLWHAYRGAEATALTSAVRRFEASADGVKVRLVSVPYDAFANKLSVAIPRGNGPDVFIYAHDRIGDWAARGLLEPLGLWANESLIDQFFLQTVESLVYEDALYGLPLAFKTLALFYDKTLVDVAPRTTAEMVAQAKAIRAADASRWGLAYPLDSLYFHAPWLHGFGGQVYSKGDEPALAAAPAVRSVAFTRRLVHEEKIIPEEVTSALVTSLFRDRKLAFVVNGPWFRGELEGHDKWAVAPLPIVSETGIPARPFLGVEGVLLSAQSLRKADGYALMRFLTRTDEAKTRLSSGGQLVANQAAYVKGAGDAFTEAFRQQVEQAVPLSNRPHMRRIWTPAQDALSQAIMHGVPPAEALQEAVRLIKRGD
;
A
#
# COMPACT_ATOMS: atom_id res chain seq x y z
N VAL A 1 60.83 -1.67 40.20
CA VAL A 1 60.14 -2.61 39.29
C VAL A 1 58.60 -2.64 39.55
N ARG A 2 57.92 -1.50 39.77
CA ARG A 2 56.44 -1.49 40.00
C ARG A 2 55.68 -0.32 39.34
N ILE A 3 56.27 0.38 38.39
CA ILE A 3 55.64 1.57 37.76
C ILE A 3 55.33 1.38 36.26
N VAL A 4 55.76 0.27 35.64
CA VAL A 4 55.56 0.04 34.19
C VAL A 4 54.26 -0.70 33.87
N ALA A 5 53.56 -1.30 34.86
CA ALA A 5 52.33 -2.09 34.63
C ALA A 5 51.04 -1.28 34.62
N LEU A 6 51.04 0.03 34.94
CA LEU A 6 49.82 0.83 35.03
C LEU A 6 49.44 1.60 33.72
N TRP A 7 50.35 1.67 32.73
CA TRP A 7 50.12 2.32 31.45
C TRP A 7 49.56 1.42 30.34
N ALA A 8 49.61 0.09 30.55
CA ALA A 8 49.10 -0.87 29.57
C ALA A 8 47.56 -1.09 29.65
N PHE A 9 46.91 -0.66 30.75
CA PHE A 9 45.46 -0.85 30.94
C PHE A 9 44.59 0.34 30.49
N LEU A 10 45.20 1.49 30.19
CA LEU A 10 44.47 2.69 29.74
C LEU A 10 44.31 2.78 28.20
N ALA A 11 44.99 1.89 27.45
CA ALA A 11 44.94 1.90 25.98
C ALA A 11 43.82 0.98 25.40
N LEU A 12 43.03 0.31 26.24
CA LEU A 12 41.96 -0.60 25.80
C LEU A 12 40.54 -0.02 25.87
N LEU A 13 40.40 1.27 26.24
CA LEU A 13 39.08 1.93 26.38
C LEU A 13 38.71 2.90 25.26
N THR A 14 39.51 3.00 24.19
CA THR A 14 39.17 3.87 23.02
C THR A 14 38.83 3.05 21.79
N GLY A 15 37.99 2.06 21.91
CA GLY A 15 37.58 1.17 20.83
C GLY A 15 36.07 1.19 20.52
N CYS A 16 35.33 2.24 20.83
CA CYS A 16 34.09 2.53 20.09
C CYS A 16 34.47 3.18 18.76
N GLN A 17 35.03 2.41 17.84
CA GLN A 17 35.14 2.76 16.45
C GLN A 17 33.70 2.87 15.91
N GLN A 18 33.18 4.10 15.94
CA GLN A 18 32.07 4.51 15.11
C GLN A 18 32.50 4.14 13.68
N GLN A 19 31.96 3.04 13.16
CA GLN A 19 32.28 2.55 11.82
C GLN A 19 31.97 3.66 10.84
N ASN A 20 33.01 4.37 10.39
CA ASN A 20 32.91 5.32 9.29
C ASN A 20 32.59 4.47 8.06
N ARG A 21 31.29 4.28 7.77
CA ARG A 21 30.84 3.45 6.65
C ARG A 21 31.24 4.19 5.38
N GLU A 22 32.13 3.62 4.60
CA GLU A 22 32.53 4.16 3.29
C GLU A 22 31.35 4.15 2.32
N GLU A 23 30.37 3.26 2.53
CA GLU A 23 29.19 3.10 1.69
C GLU A 23 27.92 3.57 2.38
N LEU A 24 27.03 4.23 1.59
CA LEU A 24 25.66 4.49 1.99
C LEU A 24 24.85 3.18 1.94
N VAL A 25 24.12 2.87 3.00
CA VAL A 25 23.38 1.60 3.11
C VAL A 25 21.91 1.80 2.83
N LEU A 26 21.39 1.16 1.77
CA LEU A 26 19.98 1.15 1.42
C LEU A 26 19.35 -0.24 1.67
N TRP A 27 18.31 -0.30 2.53
CA TRP A 27 17.51 -1.51 2.72
C TRP A 27 16.22 -1.47 1.91
N HIS A 28 15.83 -2.62 1.33
CA HIS A 28 14.59 -2.79 0.58
C HIS A 28 14.04 -4.22 0.71
N ALA A 29 12.74 -4.41 0.38
CA ALA A 29 12.10 -5.72 0.34
C ALA A 29 11.75 -6.18 -1.09
N TYR A 30 12.20 -5.47 -2.11
CA TYR A 30 11.89 -5.77 -3.51
C TYR A 30 12.47 -7.08 -3.99
N ARG A 31 11.77 -7.73 -4.93
CA ARG A 31 12.14 -9.01 -5.59
C ARG A 31 11.95 -8.88 -7.09
N GLY A 32 12.50 -9.81 -7.86
CA GLY A 32 12.30 -9.89 -9.30
C GLY A 32 12.58 -8.58 -10.05
N ALA A 33 11.67 -8.16 -10.90
CA ALA A 33 11.80 -6.97 -11.75
C ALA A 33 11.97 -5.67 -10.93
N GLU A 34 11.29 -5.53 -9.80
CA GLU A 34 11.42 -4.35 -8.92
C GLU A 34 12.83 -4.24 -8.34
N ALA A 35 13.41 -5.35 -7.88
CA ALA A 35 14.79 -5.38 -7.36
C ALA A 35 15.82 -5.08 -8.45
N THR A 36 15.60 -5.57 -9.66
CA THR A 36 16.45 -5.29 -10.83
C THR A 36 16.39 -3.82 -11.21
N ALA A 37 15.20 -3.23 -11.24
CA ALA A 37 15.00 -1.81 -11.54
C ALA A 37 15.68 -0.92 -10.47
N LEU A 38 15.53 -1.25 -9.18
CA LEU A 38 16.20 -0.53 -8.09
C LEU A 38 17.73 -0.63 -8.20
N THR A 39 18.27 -1.81 -8.43
CA THR A 39 19.73 -2.03 -8.60
C THR A 39 20.27 -1.18 -9.75
N SER A 40 19.53 -1.13 -10.87
CA SER A 40 19.92 -0.33 -12.03
C SER A 40 19.86 1.18 -11.74
N ALA A 41 18.86 1.65 -10.98
CA ALA A 41 18.74 3.04 -10.54
C ALA A 41 19.91 3.44 -9.61
N VAL A 42 20.27 2.57 -8.66
CA VAL A 42 21.40 2.82 -7.75
C VAL A 42 22.73 2.92 -8.51
N ARG A 43 22.97 2.05 -9.51
CA ARG A 43 24.17 2.16 -10.36
C ARG A 43 24.23 3.49 -11.15
N ARG A 44 23.09 3.99 -11.64
CA ARG A 44 23.02 5.30 -12.28
C ARG A 44 23.29 6.44 -11.30
N PHE A 45 22.80 6.32 -10.05
CA PHE A 45 23.12 7.28 -9.00
C PHE A 45 24.63 7.31 -8.72
N GLU A 46 25.26 6.17 -8.48
CA GLU A 46 26.70 6.06 -8.24
C GLU A 46 27.54 6.64 -9.39
N ALA A 47 27.09 6.50 -10.62
CA ALA A 47 27.76 7.08 -11.79
C ALA A 47 27.60 8.60 -11.88
N SER A 48 26.57 9.19 -11.25
CA SER A 48 26.28 10.63 -11.27
C SER A 48 26.70 11.37 -10.01
N ALA A 49 27.02 10.65 -8.93
CA ALA A 49 27.37 11.20 -7.62
C ALA A 49 28.83 10.90 -7.29
N ASP A 50 29.69 11.94 -7.32
CA ASP A 50 31.12 11.79 -7.07
C ASP A 50 31.40 11.10 -5.73
N GLY A 51 32.02 9.92 -5.80
CA GLY A 51 32.54 9.17 -4.66
C GLY A 51 31.50 8.50 -3.76
N VAL A 52 30.19 8.62 -4.06
CA VAL A 52 29.16 7.96 -3.24
C VAL A 52 28.95 6.55 -3.73
N LYS A 53 29.23 5.57 -2.87
CA LYS A 53 28.90 4.14 -3.08
C LYS A 53 27.69 3.74 -2.26
N VAL A 54 26.85 2.86 -2.80
CA VAL A 54 25.60 2.42 -2.18
C VAL A 54 25.56 0.90 -2.06
N ARG A 55 25.49 0.42 -0.84
CA ARG A 55 25.31 -1.00 -0.57
C ARG A 55 23.81 -1.31 -0.41
N LEU A 56 23.26 -2.07 -1.37
CA LEU A 56 21.91 -2.59 -1.32
C LEU A 56 21.84 -3.80 -0.39
N VAL A 57 20.81 -3.82 0.49
CA VAL A 57 20.53 -4.94 1.38
C VAL A 57 19.06 -5.34 1.22
N SER A 58 18.83 -6.52 0.65
CA SER A 58 17.49 -7.10 0.59
C SER A 58 17.11 -7.71 1.94
N VAL A 59 15.96 -7.32 2.47
CA VAL A 59 15.40 -7.84 3.73
C VAL A 59 14.00 -8.36 3.44
N PRO A 60 13.65 -9.60 3.85
CA PRO A 60 12.29 -10.11 3.69
C PRO A 60 11.26 -9.17 4.33
N TYR A 61 10.13 -8.93 3.64
CA TYR A 61 9.11 -7.96 4.07
C TYR A 61 8.61 -8.23 5.49
N ASP A 62 8.31 -9.49 5.82
CA ASP A 62 7.77 -9.89 7.14
C ASP A 62 8.75 -9.63 8.29
N ALA A 63 10.06 -9.70 8.02
CA ALA A 63 11.11 -9.45 9.01
C ALA A 63 11.55 -7.98 9.05
N PHE A 64 11.20 -7.19 8.03
CA PHE A 64 11.78 -5.86 7.79
C PHE A 64 11.56 -4.90 8.94
N ALA A 65 10.30 -4.69 9.32
CA ALA A 65 9.92 -3.73 10.36
C ALA A 65 10.58 -4.04 11.71
N ASN A 66 10.61 -5.32 12.10
CA ASN A 66 11.24 -5.74 13.35
C ASN A 66 12.76 -5.55 13.30
N LYS A 67 13.40 -5.97 12.20
CA LYS A 67 14.85 -5.82 12.01
C LYS A 67 15.27 -4.35 12.03
N LEU A 68 14.52 -3.47 11.34
CA LEU A 68 14.76 -2.03 11.30
C LEU A 68 14.66 -1.40 12.70
N SER A 69 13.58 -1.72 13.43
CA SER A 69 13.29 -1.20 14.77
C SER A 69 14.35 -1.56 15.81
N VAL A 70 15.12 -2.63 15.58
CA VAL A 70 16.23 -3.05 16.44
C VAL A 70 17.56 -2.51 15.95
N ALA A 71 17.77 -2.45 14.63
CA ALA A 71 19.06 -2.11 14.03
C ALA A 71 19.38 -0.61 14.09
N ILE A 72 18.39 0.26 13.83
CA ILE A 72 18.61 1.72 13.85
C ILE A 72 19.09 2.20 15.21
N PRO A 73 18.43 1.91 16.36
CA PRO A 73 18.88 2.40 17.66
C PRO A 73 20.26 1.90 18.06
N ARG A 74 20.71 0.79 17.48
CA ARG A 74 22.04 0.20 17.74
C ARG A 74 23.14 0.72 16.79
N GLY A 75 22.84 1.68 15.91
CA GLY A 75 23.76 2.18 14.90
C GLY A 75 24.09 1.20 13.77
N ASN A 76 23.40 0.05 13.70
CA ASN A 76 23.58 -1.00 12.69
C ASN A 76 22.48 -1.00 11.62
N GLY A 77 21.58 -0.01 11.65
CA GLY A 77 20.51 0.19 10.67
C GLY A 77 21.01 0.70 9.32
N PRO A 78 20.12 0.85 8.34
CA PRO A 78 20.41 1.50 7.07
C PRO A 78 20.53 3.02 7.25
N ASP A 79 21.11 3.70 6.25
CA ASP A 79 21.02 5.14 6.10
C ASP A 79 19.68 5.52 5.46
N VAL A 80 19.31 4.80 4.41
CA VAL A 80 18.07 4.97 3.65
C VAL A 80 17.35 3.62 3.56
N PHE A 81 16.02 3.63 3.52
CA PHE A 81 15.28 2.41 3.31
C PHE A 81 13.95 2.65 2.59
N ILE A 82 13.46 1.63 1.90
CA ILE A 82 12.18 1.64 1.19
C ILE A 82 11.21 0.75 1.93
N TYR A 83 10.08 1.32 2.38
CA TYR A 83 9.05 0.57 3.08
C TYR A 83 7.67 1.22 2.95
N ALA A 84 6.64 0.44 3.27
CA ALA A 84 5.26 0.90 3.32
C ALA A 84 5.05 1.94 4.44
N HIS A 85 4.23 2.94 4.19
CA HIS A 85 4.02 4.09 5.07
C HIS A 85 3.29 3.78 6.38
N ASP A 86 2.63 2.63 6.49
CA ASP A 86 1.82 2.22 7.65
C ASP A 86 2.58 2.14 8.99
N ARG A 87 3.91 2.22 8.94
CA ARG A 87 4.80 2.20 10.11
C ARG A 87 5.39 3.55 10.49
N ILE A 88 5.14 4.59 9.71
CA ILE A 88 5.78 5.88 9.91
C ILE A 88 5.49 6.45 11.30
N GLY A 89 4.25 6.43 11.76
CA GLY A 89 3.91 6.96 13.08
C GLY A 89 4.62 6.25 14.22
N ASP A 90 4.72 4.90 14.18
CA ASP A 90 5.47 4.12 15.17
C ASP A 90 6.96 4.47 15.17
N TRP A 91 7.55 4.57 13.99
CA TRP A 91 8.98 4.86 13.84
C TRP A 91 9.33 6.33 14.14
N ALA A 92 8.47 7.27 13.72
CA ALA A 92 8.63 8.69 14.02
C ALA A 92 8.53 8.96 15.53
N ALA A 93 7.51 8.41 16.20
CA ALA A 93 7.35 8.54 17.66
C ALA A 93 8.54 7.97 18.46
N ARG A 94 9.25 7.00 17.88
CA ARG A 94 10.46 6.40 18.46
C ARG A 94 11.76 7.07 18.03
N GLY A 95 11.71 8.16 17.26
CA GLY A 95 12.90 8.88 16.78
C GLY A 95 13.77 8.09 15.81
N LEU A 96 13.19 7.14 15.04
CA LEU A 96 13.93 6.32 14.08
C LEU A 96 14.05 6.97 12.70
N LEU A 97 13.16 7.93 12.39
CA LEU A 97 13.06 8.60 11.11
C LEU A 97 13.56 10.04 11.19
N GLU A 98 14.26 10.49 10.16
CA GLU A 98 14.62 11.89 9.96
C GLU A 98 13.44 12.62 9.30
N PRO A 99 12.92 13.71 9.90
CA PRO A 99 11.92 14.54 9.25
C PRO A 99 12.54 15.34 8.09
N LEU A 100 11.82 15.43 6.97
CA LEU A 100 12.34 16.03 5.73
C LEU A 100 12.05 17.54 5.57
N GLY A 101 11.47 18.19 6.57
CA GLY A 101 11.07 19.61 6.48
C GLY A 101 12.17 20.58 6.10
N LEU A 102 13.43 20.27 6.45
CA LEU A 102 14.61 21.09 6.06
C LEU A 102 15.15 20.74 4.66
N TRP A 103 14.70 19.64 4.07
CA TRP A 103 15.26 19.07 2.85
C TRP A 103 14.31 19.19 1.65
N ALA A 104 13.00 18.97 1.87
CA ALA A 104 11.98 18.96 0.84
C ALA A 104 11.36 20.36 0.69
N ASN A 105 11.25 20.84 -0.55
CA ASN A 105 10.55 22.08 -0.88
C ASN A 105 9.26 21.78 -1.67
N GLU A 106 8.38 22.78 -1.79
CA GLU A 106 7.10 22.67 -2.50
C GLU A 106 7.27 22.15 -3.94
N SER A 107 8.23 22.70 -4.70
CA SER A 107 8.48 22.30 -6.09
C SER A 107 8.86 20.82 -6.26
N LEU A 108 9.47 20.19 -5.24
CA LEU A 108 9.73 18.77 -5.23
C LEU A 108 8.44 18.00 -4.93
N ILE A 109 7.65 18.47 -3.96
CA ILE A 109 6.43 17.82 -3.50
C ILE A 109 5.36 17.84 -4.59
N ASP A 110 5.22 18.90 -5.35
CA ASP A 110 4.27 19.04 -6.45
C ASP A 110 4.46 18.04 -7.60
N GLN A 111 5.58 17.33 -7.64
CA GLN A 111 5.83 16.28 -8.62
C GLN A 111 5.08 14.97 -8.31
N PHE A 112 4.52 14.83 -7.11
CA PHE A 112 3.87 13.60 -6.66
C PHE A 112 2.35 13.73 -6.61
N PHE A 113 1.63 12.62 -6.68
CA PHE A 113 0.22 12.60 -6.31
C PHE A 113 0.06 13.02 -4.85
N LEU A 114 -0.79 14.00 -4.59
CA LEU A 114 -0.96 14.60 -3.25
C LEU A 114 -1.22 13.54 -2.18
N GLN A 115 -2.10 12.57 -2.46
CA GLN A 115 -2.46 11.49 -1.54
C GLN A 115 -1.25 10.62 -1.15
N THR A 116 -0.26 10.50 -2.04
CA THR A 116 0.97 9.75 -1.73
C THR A 116 1.89 10.54 -0.80
N VAL A 117 1.90 11.85 -0.90
CA VAL A 117 2.64 12.74 0.02
C VAL A 117 1.98 12.72 1.40
N GLU A 118 0.66 12.91 1.46
CA GLU A 118 -0.12 12.88 2.72
C GLU A 118 0.09 11.58 3.50
N SER A 119 0.23 10.46 2.80
CA SER A 119 0.53 9.16 3.43
C SER A 119 1.85 9.12 4.19
N LEU A 120 2.81 9.97 3.83
CA LEU A 120 4.15 10.04 4.44
C LEU A 120 4.29 11.16 5.48
N VAL A 121 3.18 11.89 5.75
CA VAL A 121 3.12 12.90 6.80
C VAL A 121 2.61 12.27 8.10
N TYR A 122 3.26 12.58 9.20
CA TYR A 122 2.83 12.23 10.54
C TYR A 122 3.13 13.41 11.49
N GLU A 123 2.12 13.83 12.29
CA GLU A 123 2.20 14.99 13.19
C GLU A 123 2.85 16.23 12.51
N ASP A 124 2.27 16.61 11.36
CA ASP A 124 2.67 17.76 10.54
C ASP A 124 4.09 17.71 9.96
N ALA A 125 4.81 16.60 10.09
CA ALA A 125 6.14 16.40 9.50
C ALA A 125 6.13 15.36 8.38
N LEU A 126 6.83 15.66 7.29
CA LEU A 126 7.07 14.73 6.19
C LEU A 126 8.28 13.86 6.52
N TYR A 127 8.13 12.52 6.43
CA TYR A 127 9.18 11.55 6.80
C TYR A 127 9.75 10.75 5.64
N GLY A 128 9.29 10.95 4.42
CA GLY A 128 9.79 10.24 3.26
C GLY A 128 9.41 10.91 1.94
N LEU A 129 10.05 10.50 0.86
CA LEU A 129 9.63 10.86 -0.49
C LEU A 129 8.82 9.70 -1.10
N PRO A 130 7.66 9.96 -1.73
CA PRO A 130 6.83 8.91 -2.29
C PRO A 130 7.53 8.24 -3.47
N LEU A 131 7.66 6.91 -3.44
CA LEU A 131 8.32 6.14 -4.50
C LEU A 131 7.32 5.44 -5.40
N ALA A 132 6.43 4.66 -4.79
CA ALA A 132 5.42 3.86 -5.47
C ALA A 132 4.14 3.80 -4.65
N PHE A 133 3.03 3.38 -5.27
CA PHE A 133 1.78 3.18 -4.56
C PHE A 133 1.11 1.87 -4.96
N LYS A 134 0.21 1.40 -4.09
CA LYS A 134 -0.67 0.25 -4.30
C LYS A 134 -2.08 0.62 -3.88
N THR A 135 -3.05 0.28 -4.72
CA THR A 135 -4.47 0.47 -4.46
C THR A 135 -5.26 -0.60 -5.20
N LEU A 136 -6.59 -0.69 -4.98
CA LEU A 136 -7.45 -1.63 -5.69
C LEU A 136 -8.14 -0.92 -6.86
N ALA A 137 -8.43 -1.68 -7.92
CA ALA A 137 -9.21 -1.25 -9.08
C ALA A 137 -10.15 -2.37 -9.51
N LEU A 138 -11.02 -2.12 -10.48
CA LEU A 138 -11.95 -3.08 -11.02
C LEU A 138 -11.36 -3.76 -12.26
N PHE A 139 -10.98 -5.03 -12.14
CA PHE A 139 -10.66 -5.88 -13.28
C PHE A 139 -11.94 -6.45 -13.86
N TYR A 140 -12.02 -6.59 -15.18
CA TYR A 140 -13.16 -7.20 -15.84
C TYR A 140 -12.76 -8.04 -17.04
N ASP A 141 -13.50 -9.13 -17.28
CA ASP A 141 -13.32 -10.02 -18.43
C ASP A 141 -14.03 -9.45 -19.66
N LYS A 142 -13.27 -9.09 -20.69
CA LYS A 142 -13.75 -8.49 -21.95
C LYS A 142 -14.56 -9.46 -22.81
N THR A 143 -14.61 -10.75 -22.48
CA THR A 143 -15.49 -11.72 -23.14
C THR A 143 -16.88 -11.76 -22.51
N LEU A 144 -17.04 -11.20 -21.32
CA LEU A 144 -18.29 -11.17 -20.55
C LEU A 144 -18.85 -9.74 -20.42
N VAL A 145 -17.99 -8.73 -20.51
CA VAL A 145 -18.30 -7.31 -20.24
C VAL A 145 -17.72 -6.46 -21.36
N ASP A 146 -18.56 -5.82 -22.15
CA ASP A 146 -18.14 -4.94 -23.24
C ASP A 146 -17.62 -3.59 -22.72
N VAL A 147 -18.30 -3.03 -21.70
CA VAL A 147 -18.01 -1.72 -21.12
C VAL A 147 -17.98 -1.82 -19.60
N ALA A 148 -16.91 -1.31 -18.99
CA ALA A 148 -16.80 -1.25 -17.55
C ALA A 148 -17.94 -0.44 -16.91
N PRO A 149 -18.55 -0.92 -15.80
CA PRO A 149 -19.64 -0.21 -15.14
C PRO A 149 -19.13 1.07 -14.47
N ARG A 150 -19.89 2.15 -14.60
CA ARG A 150 -19.60 3.43 -13.94
C ARG A 150 -20.20 3.53 -12.54
N THR A 151 -21.25 2.75 -12.29
CA THR A 151 -21.99 2.75 -11.01
C THR A 151 -22.14 1.32 -10.48
N THR A 152 -22.38 1.19 -9.19
CA THR A 152 -22.67 -0.12 -8.59
C THR A 152 -23.99 -0.70 -9.11
N ALA A 153 -24.97 0.13 -9.48
CA ALA A 153 -26.20 -0.36 -10.09
C ALA A 153 -25.96 -0.98 -11.47
N GLU A 154 -25.13 -0.34 -12.32
CA GLU A 154 -24.72 -0.93 -13.61
C GLU A 154 -23.93 -2.22 -13.42
N MET A 155 -22.99 -2.27 -12.45
CA MET A 155 -22.21 -3.45 -12.13
C MET A 155 -23.10 -4.62 -11.73
N VAL A 156 -24.08 -4.38 -10.84
CA VAL A 156 -25.05 -5.41 -10.40
C VAL A 156 -25.92 -5.88 -11.57
N ALA A 157 -26.41 -4.95 -12.39
CA ALA A 157 -27.24 -5.32 -13.55
C ALA A 157 -26.48 -6.19 -14.55
N GLN A 158 -25.25 -5.83 -14.90
CA GLN A 158 -24.40 -6.63 -15.80
C GLN A 158 -24.09 -8.01 -15.18
N ALA A 159 -23.72 -8.05 -13.90
CA ALA A 159 -23.43 -9.29 -13.17
C ALA A 159 -24.63 -10.25 -13.16
N LYS A 160 -25.84 -9.75 -12.92
CA LYS A 160 -27.08 -10.52 -12.95
C LYS A 160 -27.39 -11.06 -14.34
N ALA A 161 -27.23 -10.26 -15.39
CA ALA A 161 -27.43 -10.68 -16.77
C ALA A 161 -26.46 -11.82 -17.15
N ILE A 162 -25.19 -11.73 -16.76
CA ILE A 162 -24.17 -12.75 -17.01
C ILE A 162 -24.55 -14.07 -16.31
N ARG A 163 -24.97 -14.01 -15.04
CA ARG A 163 -25.40 -15.21 -14.30
C ARG A 163 -26.70 -15.81 -14.85
N ALA A 164 -27.63 -14.98 -15.29
CA ALA A 164 -28.86 -15.45 -15.92
C ALA A 164 -28.62 -16.17 -17.26
N ALA A 165 -27.61 -15.71 -18.02
CA ALA A 165 -27.20 -16.36 -19.27
C ALA A 165 -26.45 -17.69 -19.04
N ASP A 166 -25.67 -17.79 -17.94
CA ASP A 166 -24.91 -18.97 -17.59
C ASP A 166 -24.71 -19.05 -16.07
N ALA A 167 -25.42 -19.94 -15.40
CA ALA A 167 -25.39 -20.10 -13.95
C ALA A 167 -24.02 -20.57 -13.40
N SER A 168 -23.12 -21.08 -14.25
CA SER A 168 -21.76 -21.45 -13.86
C SER A 168 -20.83 -20.23 -13.71
N ARG A 169 -21.25 -19.04 -14.17
CA ARG A 169 -20.50 -17.79 -14.09
C ARG A 169 -20.89 -16.99 -12.86
N TRP A 170 -19.96 -16.20 -12.38
CA TRP A 170 -20.14 -15.27 -11.27
C TRP A 170 -19.99 -13.82 -11.73
N GLY A 171 -20.70 -12.91 -11.05
CA GLY A 171 -20.67 -11.50 -11.38
C GLY A 171 -19.45 -10.79 -10.82
N LEU A 172 -19.20 -10.93 -9.53
CA LEU A 172 -18.14 -10.21 -8.81
C LEU A 172 -17.47 -11.16 -7.80
N ALA A 173 -16.17 -11.01 -7.59
CA ALA A 173 -15.49 -11.64 -6.45
C ALA A 173 -14.31 -10.82 -5.95
N TYR A 174 -14.07 -10.92 -4.66
CA TYR A 174 -12.90 -10.41 -3.90
C TYR A 174 -12.92 -11.04 -2.50
N PRO A 175 -11.82 -11.10 -1.73
CA PRO A 175 -11.81 -11.63 -0.36
C PRO A 175 -12.79 -10.84 0.54
N LEU A 176 -13.91 -11.49 0.91
CA LEU A 176 -15.07 -10.83 1.55
C LEU A 176 -14.82 -10.44 3.01
N ASP A 177 -13.95 -11.17 3.71
CA ASP A 177 -13.56 -10.96 5.09
C ASP A 177 -12.43 -9.94 5.26
N SER A 178 -11.81 -9.49 4.18
CA SER A 178 -10.69 -8.55 4.24
C SER A 178 -11.16 -7.10 4.25
N LEU A 179 -10.88 -6.37 5.33
CA LEU A 179 -11.14 -4.93 5.39
C LEU A 179 -10.45 -4.16 4.25
N TYR A 180 -9.25 -4.59 3.82
CA TYR A 180 -8.54 -3.96 2.71
C TYR A 180 -9.36 -4.02 1.41
N PHE A 181 -9.96 -5.18 1.12
CA PHE A 181 -10.81 -5.37 -0.07
C PHE A 181 -12.22 -4.83 0.12
N HIS A 182 -12.72 -4.68 1.36
CA HIS A 182 -14.01 -4.07 1.66
C HIS A 182 -13.96 -2.54 1.68
N ALA A 183 -12.78 -1.94 1.90
CA ALA A 183 -12.59 -0.49 2.02
C ALA A 183 -13.21 0.35 0.89
N PRO A 184 -13.21 -0.09 -0.40
CA PRO A 184 -13.90 0.64 -1.46
C PRO A 184 -15.38 0.93 -1.14
N TRP A 185 -16.07 -0.07 -0.64
CA TRP A 185 -17.49 0.03 -0.27
C TRP A 185 -17.66 0.83 1.01
N LEU A 186 -16.85 0.58 2.05
CA LEU A 186 -16.85 1.35 3.29
C LEU A 186 -16.80 2.86 2.99
N HIS A 187 -15.80 3.29 2.25
CA HIS A 187 -15.61 4.72 1.94
C HIS A 187 -16.64 5.23 0.92
N GLY A 188 -17.05 4.39 -0.04
CA GLY A 188 -18.09 4.73 -1.02
C GLY A 188 -19.47 4.94 -0.37
N PHE A 189 -19.75 4.29 0.76
CA PHE A 189 -20.93 4.56 1.59
C PHE A 189 -20.77 5.76 2.54
N GLY A 190 -19.61 6.43 2.52
CA GLY A 190 -19.26 7.55 3.40
C GLY A 190 -18.77 7.11 4.78
N GLY A 191 -18.45 5.84 4.95
CA GLY A 191 -17.86 5.30 6.18
C GLY A 191 -16.35 5.57 6.24
N GLN A 192 -15.79 5.34 7.40
CA GLN A 192 -14.36 5.46 7.67
C GLN A 192 -13.97 4.51 8.80
N VAL A 193 -12.68 4.19 8.87
CA VAL A 193 -12.13 3.29 9.89
C VAL A 193 -12.06 3.97 11.25
N TYR A 194 -11.55 5.18 11.27
CA TYR A 194 -11.46 6.06 12.43
C TYR A 194 -12.10 7.41 12.11
N SER A 195 -12.73 8.03 13.10
CA SER A 195 -13.20 9.42 13.02
C SER A 195 -12.00 10.39 13.05
N LYS A 196 -12.26 11.69 12.83
CA LYS A 196 -11.25 12.75 12.94
C LYS A 196 -10.61 12.83 14.35
N GLY A 197 -11.28 12.30 15.39
CA GLY A 197 -10.77 12.23 16.75
C GLY A 197 -10.11 10.90 17.12
N ASP A 198 -9.70 10.09 16.13
CA ASP A 198 -9.09 8.77 16.30
C ASP A 198 -9.98 7.74 17.03
N GLU A 199 -11.29 7.96 17.08
CA GLU A 199 -12.24 6.98 17.60
C GLU A 199 -12.61 5.96 16.52
N PRO A 200 -12.63 4.63 16.83
CA PRO A 200 -13.07 3.61 15.88
C PRO A 200 -14.50 3.90 15.36
N ALA A 201 -14.65 3.98 14.03
CA ALA A 201 -15.90 4.40 13.38
C ALA A 201 -16.58 3.28 12.58
N LEU A 202 -16.11 2.03 12.67
CA LEU A 202 -16.66 0.90 11.92
C LEU A 202 -18.11 0.56 12.27
N ALA A 203 -18.62 0.93 13.45
CA ALA A 203 -20.01 0.72 13.82
C ALA A 203 -20.96 1.87 13.42
N ALA A 204 -20.44 2.91 12.73
CA ALA A 204 -21.27 4.01 12.24
C ALA A 204 -22.21 3.54 11.11
N ALA A 205 -23.37 4.22 10.97
CA ALA A 205 -24.38 3.83 10.00
C ALA A 205 -23.87 3.66 8.54
N PRO A 206 -22.95 4.50 8.02
CA PRO A 206 -22.38 4.27 6.69
C PRO A 206 -21.61 2.95 6.56
N ALA A 207 -20.83 2.57 7.59
CA ALA A 207 -20.11 1.30 7.61
C ALA A 207 -21.06 0.11 7.66
N VAL A 208 -22.11 0.18 8.49
CA VAL A 208 -23.17 -0.85 8.54
C VAL A 208 -23.83 -1.02 7.17
N ARG A 209 -24.16 0.08 6.47
CA ARG A 209 -24.74 0.00 5.12
C ARG A 209 -23.79 -0.63 4.10
N SER A 210 -22.49 -0.35 4.17
CA SER A 210 -21.52 -0.96 3.25
C SER A 210 -21.43 -2.49 3.41
N VAL A 211 -21.48 -2.99 4.65
CA VAL A 211 -21.51 -4.43 4.92
C VAL A 211 -22.83 -5.05 4.48
N ALA A 212 -23.96 -4.37 4.77
CA ALA A 212 -25.29 -4.82 4.29
C ALA A 212 -25.36 -4.87 2.75
N PHE A 213 -24.73 -3.94 2.05
CA PHE A 213 -24.60 -3.95 0.59
C PHE A 213 -23.88 -5.23 0.12
N THR A 214 -22.69 -5.52 0.66
CA THR A 214 -21.95 -6.75 0.28
C THR A 214 -22.75 -8.02 0.59
N ARG A 215 -23.38 -8.10 1.76
CA ARG A 215 -24.25 -9.20 2.15
C ARG A 215 -25.40 -9.41 1.15
N ARG A 216 -26.05 -8.32 0.70
CA ARG A 216 -27.08 -8.37 -0.34
C ARG A 216 -26.53 -8.95 -1.65
N LEU A 217 -25.33 -8.55 -2.10
CA LEU A 217 -24.71 -9.08 -3.31
C LEU A 217 -24.46 -10.60 -3.24
N VAL A 218 -24.15 -11.12 -2.06
CA VAL A 218 -23.93 -12.56 -1.82
C VAL A 218 -25.25 -13.33 -1.76
N HIS A 219 -26.18 -12.94 -0.87
CA HIS A 219 -27.31 -13.77 -0.50
C HIS A 219 -28.60 -13.47 -1.28
N GLU A 220 -28.84 -12.20 -1.65
CA GLU A 220 -30.07 -11.81 -2.35
C GLU A 220 -29.87 -11.74 -3.86
N GLU A 221 -28.83 -10.99 -4.30
CA GLU A 221 -28.50 -10.86 -5.73
C GLU A 221 -27.78 -12.11 -6.27
N LYS A 222 -27.12 -12.85 -5.40
CA LYS A 222 -26.38 -14.10 -5.70
C LYS A 222 -25.34 -13.93 -6.82
N ILE A 223 -24.70 -12.77 -6.89
CA ILE A 223 -23.67 -12.46 -7.91
C ILE A 223 -22.25 -12.68 -7.40
N ILE A 224 -22.08 -12.92 -6.10
CA ILE A 224 -20.80 -13.25 -5.46
C ILE A 224 -20.89 -14.66 -4.87
N PRO A 225 -19.87 -15.53 -5.01
CA PRO A 225 -19.83 -16.81 -4.30
C PRO A 225 -19.86 -16.60 -2.77
N GLU A 226 -20.46 -17.51 -2.02
CA GLU A 226 -20.54 -17.44 -0.56
C GLU A 226 -19.17 -17.57 0.11
N GLU A 227 -18.32 -18.44 -0.43
CA GLU A 227 -16.95 -18.64 0.04
C GLU A 227 -15.98 -18.15 -1.04
N VAL A 228 -15.18 -17.13 -0.71
CA VAL A 228 -14.23 -16.53 -1.64
C VAL A 228 -12.84 -16.50 -1.05
N THR A 229 -11.92 -17.23 -1.68
CA THR A 229 -10.48 -17.12 -1.42
C THR A 229 -9.78 -16.44 -2.59
N SER A 230 -8.60 -15.86 -2.38
CA SER A 230 -7.80 -15.28 -3.46
C SER A 230 -7.51 -16.29 -4.58
N ALA A 231 -7.25 -17.56 -4.22
CA ALA A 231 -7.03 -18.64 -5.19
C ALA A 231 -8.27 -18.90 -6.04
N LEU A 232 -9.47 -18.92 -5.42
CA LEU A 232 -10.73 -19.10 -6.15
C LEU A 232 -10.99 -17.93 -7.10
N VAL A 233 -10.75 -16.68 -6.65
CA VAL A 233 -10.89 -15.48 -7.50
C VAL A 233 -10.02 -15.62 -8.75
N THR A 234 -8.74 -15.97 -8.58
CA THR A 234 -7.79 -16.13 -9.68
C THR A 234 -8.23 -17.24 -10.64
N SER A 235 -8.63 -18.42 -10.11
CA SER A 235 -9.10 -19.55 -10.93
C SER A 235 -10.34 -19.18 -11.73
N LEU A 236 -11.38 -18.66 -11.09
CA LEU A 236 -12.64 -18.31 -11.76
C LEU A 236 -12.42 -17.24 -12.85
N PHE A 237 -11.55 -16.25 -12.59
CA PHE A 237 -11.28 -15.22 -13.57
C PHE A 237 -10.48 -15.73 -14.77
N ARG A 238 -9.45 -16.54 -14.55
CA ARG A 238 -8.69 -17.19 -15.63
C ARG A 238 -9.56 -18.14 -16.48
N ASP A 239 -10.50 -18.83 -15.85
CA ASP A 239 -11.44 -19.75 -16.50
C ASP A 239 -12.59 -19.01 -17.21
N ARG A 240 -12.62 -17.67 -17.22
CA ARG A 240 -13.68 -16.82 -17.80
C ARG A 240 -15.05 -17.08 -17.18
N LYS A 241 -15.06 -17.44 -15.91
CA LYS A 241 -16.25 -17.69 -15.10
C LYS A 241 -16.58 -16.57 -14.13
N LEU A 242 -15.84 -15.46 -14.20
CA LEU A 242 -15.99 -14.30 -13.31
C LEU A 242 -15.92 -13.02 -14.12
N ALA A 243 -16.98 -12.18 -14.02
CA ALA A 243 -17.06 -10.95 -14.80
C ALA A 243 -16.18 -9.83 -14.23
N PHE A 244 -16.23 -9.62 -12.90
CA PHE A 244 -15.56 -8.55 -12.20
C PHE A 244 -14.71 -9.06 -11.03
N VAL A 245 -13.54 -8.45 -10.85
CA VAL A 245 -12.66 -8.67 -9.69
C VAL A 245 -12.22 -7.33 -9.13
N VAL A 246 -12.39 -7.14 -7.82
CA VAL A 246 -11.72 -6.04 -7.13
C VAL A 246 -10.35 -6.54 -6.67
N ASN A 247 -9.26 -6.00 -7.24
CA ASN A 247 -7.90 -6.44 -6.91
C ASN A 247 -6.86 -5.32 -7.14
N GLY A 248 -5.64 -5.56 -6.68
CA GLY A 248 -4.52 -4.63 -6.85
C GLY A 248 -3.65 -4.93 -8.07
N PRO A 249 -2.60 -4.12 -8.32
CA PRO A 249 -1.74 -4.26 -9.49
C PRO A 249 -0.99 -5.61 -9.55
N TRP A 250 -0.78 -6.26 -8.41
CA TRP A 250 -0.16 -7.59 -8.33
C TRP A 250 -0.96 -8.67 -9.06
N PHE A 251 -2.28 -8.51 -9.20
CA PHE A 251 -3.15 -9.48 -9.86
C PHE A 251 -2.78 -9.70 -11.33
N ARG A 252 -2.21 -8.69 -11.99
CA ARG A 252 -1.71 -8.80 -13.38
C ARG A 252 -0.76 -10.00 -13.53
N GLY A 253 0.13 -10.22 -12.55
CA GLY A 253 1.08 -11.33 -12.58
C GLY A 253 0.44 -12.72 -12.41
N GLU A 254 -0.78 -12.77 -11.86
CA GLU A 254 -1.54 -14.01 -11.69
C GLU A 254 -2.37 -14.39 -12.94
N LEU A 255 -2.43 -13.50 -13.94
CA LEU A 255 -3.27 -13.65 -15.13
C LEU A 255 -2.52 -14.17 -16.36
N GLU A 256 -1.35 -14.77 -16.19
CA GLU A 256 -0.63 -15.40 -17.31
C GLU A 256 -1.53 -16.39 -18.06
N GLY A 257 -1.57 -16.27 -19.38
CA GLY A 257 -2.42 -17.09 -20.28
C GLY A 257 -3.87 -16.59 -20.41
N HIS A 258 -4.29 -15.57 -19.68
CA HIS A 258 -5.56 -14.86 -19.88
C HIS A 258 -5.27 -13.45 -20.43
N ASP A 259 -5.61 -13.22 -21.70
CA ASP A 259 -5.32 -11.97 -22.44
C ASP A 259 -6.57 -11.07 -22.67
N LYS A 260 -7.77 -11.54 -22.29
CA LYS A 260 -9.04 -10.87 -22.56
C LYS A 260 -9.61 -10.16 -21.31
N TRP A 261 -8.77 -9.45 -20.59
CA TRP A 261 -9.19 -8.64 -19.46
C TRP A 261 -8.83 -7.16 -19.65
N ALA A 262 -9.45 -6.31 -18.85
CA ALA A 262 -9.07 -4.93 -18.72
C ALA A 262 -9.28 -4.45 -17.26
N VAL A 263 -8.85 -3.24 -16.98
CA VAL A 263 -8.98 -2.59 -15.68
C VAL A 263 -9.65 -1.22 -15.86
N ALA A 264 -10.52 -0.90 -14.92
CA ALA A 264 -11.16 0.41 -14.82
C ALA A 264 -11.10 0.92 -13.36
N PRO A 265 -11.28 2.22 -13.12
CA PRO A 265 -11.58 2.71 -11.79
C PRO A 265 -12.80 2.00 -11.20
N LEU A 266 -12.83 1.88 -9.87
CA LEU A 266 -13.98 1.34 -9.15
C LEU A 266 -15.22 2.21 -9.36
N PRO A 267 -16.43 1.63 -9.40
CA PRO A 267 -17.65 2.36 -9.72
C PRO A 267 -18.07 3.31 -8.60
N ILE A 268 -18.92 4.28 -8.96
CA ILE A 268 -19.62 5.14 -8.02
C ILE A 268 -20.69 4.29 -7.30
N VAL A 269 -20.76 4.39 -5.98
CA VAL A 269 -21.83 3.76 -5.19
C VAL A 269 -23.16 4.47 -5.47
N SER A 270 -24.08 3.80 -6.13
CA SER A 270 -25.34 4.39 -6.61
C SER A 270 -26.22 4.95 -5.48
N GLU A 271 -26.15 4.35 -4.29
CA GLU A 271 -26.94 4.78 -3.13
C GLU A 271 -26.47 6.13 -2.54
N THR A 272 -25.22 6.51 -2.75
CA THR A 272 -24.61 7.71 -2.15
C THR A 272 -24.12 8.73 -3.15
N GLY A 273 -23.87 8.32 -4.41
CA GLY A 273 -23.19 9.14 -5.40
C GLY A 273 -21.69 9.32 -5.16
N ILE A 274 -21.12 8.65 -4.16
CA ILE A 274 -19.69 8.72 -3.80
C ILE A 274 -18.93 7.62 -4.57
N PRO A 275 -17.78 7.91 -5.19
CA PRO A 275 -16.93 6.88 -5.77
C PRO A 275 -16.55 5.80 -4.75
N ALA A 276 -16.45 4.56 -5.16
CA ALA A 276 -15.85 3.51 -4.33
C ALA A 276 -14.36 3.82 -4.19
N ARG A 277 -13.92 4.08 -2.95
CA ARG A 277 -12.60 4.64 -2.64
C ARG A 277 -11.76 3.62 -1.87
N PRO A 278 -10.85 2.88 -2.55
CA PRO A 278 -9.99 1.90 -1.89
C PRO A 278 -8.97 2.56 -0.97
N PHE A 279 -8.33 1.77 -0.12
CA PHE A 279 -7.13 2.22 0.56
C PHE A 279 -5.99 2.48 -0.44
N LEU A 280 -5.19 3.48 -0.11
CA LEU A 280 -3.92 3.77 -0.74
C LEU A 280 -2.77 3.31 0.17
N GLY A 281 -1.99 2.36 -0.30
CA GLY A 281 -0.70 2.00 0.27
C GLY A 281 0.40 2.75 -0.46
N VAL A 282 1.33 3.38 0.26
CA VAL A 282 2.45 4.11 -0.33
C VAL A 282 3.76 3.50 0.16
N GLU A 283 4.64 3.20 -0.78
CA GLU A 283 6.03 2.88 -0.48
C GLU A 283 6.84 4.17 -0.54
N GLY A 284 7.37 4.57 0.60
CA GLY A 284 8.25 5.73 0.74
C GLY A 284 9.71 5.34 0.75
N VAL A 285 10.55 6.23 0.24
CA VAL A 285 11.99 6.22 0.54
C VAL A 285 12.16 7.07 1.78
N LEU A 286 12.70 6.48 2.86
CA LEU A 286 12.80 7.07 4.19
C LEU A 286 14.26 7.20 4.61
N LEU A 287 14.57 8.24 5.39
CA LEU A 287 15.90 8.55 5.91
C LEU A 287 15.98 8.17 7.39
N SER A 288 17.01 7.43 7.77
CA SER A 288 17.25 7.09 9.18
C SER A 288 17.71 8.32 9.97
N ALA A 289 17.10 8.55 11.14
CA ALA A 289 17.54 9.61 12.06
C ALA A 289 18.98 9.41 12.55
N GLN A 290 19.45 8.16 12.59
CA GLN A 290 20.80 7.80 13.02
C GLN A 290 21.84 7.76 11.88
N SER A 291 21.45 8.12 10.66
CA SER A 291 22.41 8.21 9.55
C SER A 291 23.41 9.32 9.79
N LEU A 292 24.68 9.00 9.62
CA LEU A 292 25.78 9.99 9.62
C LEU A 292 25.98 10.61 8.23
N ARG A 293 25.29 10.10 7.21
CA ARG A 293 25.38 10.51 5.80
C ARG A 293 24.03 11.05 5.28
N LYS A 294 23.38 11.90 6.07
CA LYS A 294 22.02 12.39 5.76
C LYS A 294 21.94 13.12 4.42
N ALA A 295 22.95 13.92 4.07
CA ALA A 295 22.99 14.64 2.81
C ALA A 295 23.06 13.69 1.60
N ASP A 296 23.93 12.68 1.64
CA ASP A 296 24.04 11.67 0.60
C ASP A 296 22.78 10.80 0.53
N GLY A 297 22.23 10.45 1.70
CA GLY A 297 20.97 9.70 1.83
C GLY A 297 19.82 10.44 1.16
N TYR A 298 19.67 11.74 1.44
CA TYR A 298 18.65 12.56 0.82
C TYR A 298 18.88 12.75 -0.69
N ALA A 299 20.14 12.90 -1.13
CA ALA A 299 20.47 12.95 -2.54
C ALA A 299 20.03 11.67 -3.28
N LEU A 300 20.27 10.50 -2.67
CA LEU A 300 19.78 9.21 -3.19
C LEU A 300 18.25 9.17 -3.24
N MET A 301 17.56 9.60 -2.18
CA MET A 301 16.09 9.65 -2.14
C MET A 301 15.53 10.49 -3.28
N ARG A 302 16.06 11.70 -3.49
CA ARG A 302 15.68 12.57 -4.59
C ARG A 302 15.95 11.94 -5.95
N PHE A 303 17.10 11.29 -6.11
CA PHE A 303 17.44 10.60 -7.35
C PHE A 303 16.44 9.51 -7.68
N LEU A 304 16.15 8.64 -6.73
CA LEU A 304 15.22 7.53 -6.90
C LEU A 304 13.79 7.98 -7.22
N THR A 305 13.38 9.17 -6.78
CA THR A 305 12.00 9.66 -6.96
C THR A 305 11.83 10.63 -8.12
N ARG A 306 12.91 11.03 -8.81
CA ARG A 306 12.83 11.93 -9.97
C ARG A 306 12.08 11.30 -11.14
N THR A 307 11.55 12.16 -12.03
CA THR A 307 10.63 11.75 -13.11
C THR A 307 11.21 10.70 -14.07
N ASP A 308 12.47 10.80 -14.45
CA ASP A 308 13.12 9.86 -15.38
C ASP A 308 13.34 8.47 -14.76
N GLU A 309 13.73 8.41 -13.48
CA GLU A 309 13.81 7.16 -12.73
C GLU A 309 12.43 6.55 -12.48
N ALA A 310 11.42 7.38 -12.21
CA ALA A 310 10.04 6.95 -12.08
C ALA A 310 9.52 6.34 -13.40
N LYS A 311 9.76 6.99 -14.56
CA LYS A 311 9.42 6.44 -15.88
C LYS A 311 10.09 5.07 -16.13
N THR A 312 11.35 4.94 -15.76
CA THR A 312 12.09 3.68 -15.90
C THR A 312 11.48 2.58 -15.03
N ARG A 313 11.13 2.86 -13.77
CA ARG A 313 10.49 1.87 -12.88
C ARG A 313 9.08 1.51 -13.34
N LEU A 314 8.32 2.47 -13.85
CA LEU A 314 6.99 2.23 -14.41
C LEU A 314 7.06 1.27 -15.61
N SER A 315 7.99 1.51 -16.54
CA SER A 315 8.09 0.74 -17.79
C SER A 315 8.79 -0.63 -17.62
N SER A 316 9.89 -0.69 -16.87
CA SER A 316 10.70 -1.91 -16.74
C SER A 316 10.47 -2.66 -15.42
N GLY A 317 10.09 -1.97 -14.35
CA GLY A 317 9.80 -2.56 -13.04
C GLY A 317 8.35 -2.94 -12.83
N GLY A 318 7.43 -2.46 -13.69
CA GLY A 318 5.98 -2.67 -13.54
C GLY A 318 5.39 -2.00 -12.30
N GLN A 319 6.11 -1.04 -11.69
CA GLN A 319 5.67 -0.33 -10.48
C GLN A 319 4.73 0.81 -10.82
N LEU A 320 3.67 0.98 -10.05
CA LEU A 320 2.85 2.19 -10.06
C LEU A 320 3.58 3.26 -9.25
N VAL A 321 4.23 4.19 -9.94
CA VAL A 321 5.09 5.19 -9.31
C VAL A 321 4.31 6.39 -8.80
N ALA A 322 4.76 7.01 -7.71
CA ALA A 322 4.09 8.15 -7.11
C ALA A 322 4.33 9.48 -7.85
N ASN A 323 5.35 9.57 -8.70
CA ASN A 323 5.64 10.76 -9.49
C ASN A 323 4.63 10.88 -10.66
N GLN A 324 3.75 11.89 -10.61
CA GLN A 324 2.67 12.06 -11.59
C GLN A 324 3.17 12.42 -13.00
N ALA A 325 4.33 13.08 -13.12
CA ALA A 325 4.93 13.41 -14.40
C ALA A 325 5.54 12.21 -15.14
N ALA A 326 5.62 11.04 -14.48
CA ALA A 326 6.00 9.79 -15.13
C ALA A 326 4.88 9.24 -16.03
N TYR A 327 3.64 9.62 -15.79
CA TYR A 327 2.49 9.18 -16.58
C TYR A 327 2.26 10.13 -17.75
N VAL A 328 2.64 9.71 -18.95
CA VAL A 328 2.38 10.48 -20.17
C VAL A 328 0.95 10.20 -20.60
N LYS A 329 0.11 11.24 -20.68
CA LYS A 329 -1.29 11.13 -21.09
C LYS A 329 -1.37 10.48 -22.49
N GLY A 330 -2.07 9.36 -22.57
CA GLY A 330 -2.24 8.60 -23.83
C GLY A 330 -1.08 7.71 -24.26
N ALA A 331 0.03 7.64 -23.51
CA ALA A 331 1.20 6.80 -23.85
C ALA A 331 1.37 5.57 -22.93
N GLY A 332 0.60 5.49 -21.85
CA GLY A 332 0.56 4.32 -20.95
C GLY A 332 -0.36 3.21 -21.46
N ASP A 333 -0.16 1.98 -20.99
CA ASP A 333 -1.16 0.93 -21.19
C ASP A 333 -2.45 1.26 -20.39
N ALA A 334 -3.58 0.71 -20.82
CA ALA A 334 -4.88 0.95 -20.18
C ALA A 334 -4.88 0.54 -18.69
N PHE A 335 -4.06 -0.43 -18.31
CA PHE A 335 -3.85 -0.86 -16.93
C PHE A 335 -3.28 0.28 -16.07
N THR A 336 -2.17 0.86 -16.51
CA THR A 336 -1.49 1.96 -15.81
C THR A 336 -2.41 3.19 -15.68
N GLU A 337 -3.15 3.52 -16.75
CA GLU A 337 -4.07 4.65 -16.75
C GLU A 337 -5.25 4.46 -15.77
N ALA A 338 -5.81 3.24 -15.68
CA ALA A 338 -6.89 2.95 -14.74
C ALA A 338 -6.42 3.14 -13.27
N PHE A 339 -5.23 2.66 -12.92
CA PHE A 339 -4.68 2.87 -11.59
C PHE A 339 -4.27 4.33 -11.33
N ARG A 340 -3.80 5.06 -12.35
CA ARG A 340 -3.55 6.50 -12.25
C ARG A 340 -4.82 7.29 -11.91
N GLN A 341 -5.94 6.96 -12.53
CA GLN A 341 -7.24 7.56 -12.19
C GLN A 341 -7.72 7.13 -10.80
N GLN A 342 -7.49 5.87 -10.44
CA GLN A 342 -7.93 5.35 -9.15
C GLN A 342 -7.19 5.97 -7.96
N VAL A 343 -5.90 6.28 -8.08
CA VAL A 343 -5.13 6.87 -6.98
C VAL A 343 -5.67 8.23 -6.55
N GLU A 344 -6.22 9.01 -7.48
CA GLU A 344 -6.84 10.32 -7.20
C GLU A 344 -8.08 10.21 -6.28
N GLN A 345 -8.73 9.02 -6.26
CA GLN A 345 -9.91 8.74 -5.44
C GLN A 345 -9.57 7.91 -4.20
N ALA A 346 -8.37 7.36 -4.09
CA ALA A 346 -8.00 6.46 -3.01
C ALA A 346 -7.87 7.20 -1.66
N VAL A 347 -8.10 6.48 -0.58
CA VAL A 347 -7.99 7.00 0.79
C VAL A 347 -6.67 6.52 1.38
N PRO A 348 -5.76 7.40 1.79
CA PRO A 348 -4.53 6.99 2.47
C PRO A 348 -4.83 6.06 3.64
N LEU A 349 -4.17 4.90 3.65
CA LEU A 349 -4.19 4.03 4.81
C LEU A 349 -3.53 4.77 5.97
N SER A 350 -4.16 4.80 7.14
CA SER A 350 -3.59 5.53 8.28
C SER A 350 -2.21 4.98 8.66
N ASN A 351 -1.25 5.89 8.82
CA ASN A 351 0.09 5.58 9.32
C ASN A 351 0.21 5.64 10.85
N ARG A 352 -0.90 5.89 11.55
CA ARG A 352 -0.94 5.99 13.02
C ARG A 352 -0.79 4.62 13.68
N PRO A 353 -0.11 4.52 14.83
CA PRO A 353 0.18 3.24 15.48
C PRO A 353 -1.05 2.39 15.80
N HIS A 354 -2.20 3.01 16.13
CA HIS A 354 -3.43 2.31 16.47
C HIS A 354 -4.10 1.61 15.27
N MET A 355 -3.75 1.96 14.03
CA MET A 355 -4.31 1.31 12.84
C MET A 355 -4.10 -0.21 12.82
N ARG A 356 -3.05 -0.71 13.46
CA ARG A 356 -2.79 -2.16 13.55
C ARG A 356 -3.85 -2.95 14.29
N ARG A 357 -4.56 -2.32 15.24
CA ARG A 357 -5.57 -2.98 16.08
C ARG A 357 -6.89 -3.25 15.36
N ILE A 358 -7.06 -2.71 14.14
CA ILE A 358 -8.33 -2.79 13.45
C ILE A 358 -8.49 -4.05 12.60
N TRP A 359 -7.39 -4.61 12.12
CA TRP A 359 -7.42 -5.64 11.08
C TRP A 359 -8.17 -6.89 11.49
N THR A 360 -7.77 -7.53 12.61
CA THR A 360 -8.40 -8.76 13.09
C THR A 360 -9.86 -8.54 13.50
N PRO A 361 -10.21 -7.56 14.35
CA PRO A 361 -11.62 -7.34 14.70
C PRO A 361 -12.50 -7.00 13.49
N ALA A 362 -11.98 -6.25 12.51
CA ALA A 362 -12.73 -5.93 11.30
C ALA A 362 -12.92 -7.16 10.40
N GLN A 363 -11.88 -8.00 10.26
CA GLN A 363 -11.96 -9.25 9.52
C GLN A 363 -13.03 -10.19 10.12
N ASP A 364 -13.00 -10.37 11.43
CA ASP A 364 -13.98 -11.21 12.13
C ASP A 364 -15.40 -10.67 11.95
N ALA A 365 -15.59 -9.34 12.07
CA ALA A 365 -16.90 -8.73 11.87
C ALA A 365 -17.43 -8.88 10.44
N LEU A 366 -16.58 -8.70 9.42
CA LEU A 366 -16.95 -8.93 8.02
C LEU A 366 -17.33 -10.38 7.78
N SER A 367 -16.54 -11.33 8.28
CA SER A 367 -16.83 -12.76 8.20
C SER A 367 -18.18 -13.10 8.86
N GLN A 368 -18.40 -12.66 10.11
CA GLN A 368 -19.64 -12.92 10.84
C GLN A 368 -20.86 -12.31 10.13
N ALA A 369 -20.75 -11.07 9.66
CA ALA A 369 -21.88 -10.39 9.05
C ALA A 369 -22.20 -10.88 7.64
N ILE A 370 -21.19 -11.16 6.81
CA ILE A 370 -21.38 -11.51 5.40
C ILE A 370 -21.62 -13.00 5.23
N MET A 371 -20.88 -13.88 5.94
CA MET A 371 -20.91 -15.32 5.72
C MET A 371 -21.74 -16.09 6.75
N HIS A 372 -21.78 -15.60 8.01
CA HIS A 372 -22.41 -16.36 9.11
C HIS A 372 -23.75 -15.77 9.61
N GLY A 373 -24.30 -14.79 8.92
CA GLY A 373 -25.66 -14.32 9.16
C GLY A 373 -25.84 -13.36 10.36
N VAL A 374 -24.78 -12.99 11.07
CA VAL A 374 -24.85 -12.00 12.17
C VAL A 374 -25.29 -10.65 11.59
N PRO A 375 -26.20 -9.92 12.25
CA PRO A 375 -26.56 -8.57 11.79
C PRO A 375 -25.34 -7.66 11.68
N PRO A 376 -25.15 -6.93 10.54
CA PRO A 376 -23.96 -6.08 10.33
C PRO A 376 -23.69 -5.08 11.46
N ALA A 377 -24.74 -4.50 12.04
CA ALA A 377 -24.61 -3.56 13.15
C ALA A 377 -24.03 -4.22 14.41
N GLU A 378 -24.46 -5.43 14.72
CA GLU A 378 -23.98 -6.21 15.87
C GLU A 378 -22.52 -6.63 15.71
N ALA A 379 -22.17 -7.21 14.56
CA ALA A 379 -20.80 -7.63 14.26
C ALA A 379 -19.81 -6.45 14.31
N LEU A 380 -20.18 -5.32 13.73
CA LEU A 380 -19.33 -4.12 13.73
C LEU A 380 -19.24 -3.43 15.10
N GLN A 381 -20.28 -3.48 15.92
CA GLN A 381 -20.24 -3.00 17.31
C GLN A 381 -19.27 -3.82 18.16
N GLU A 382 -19.28 -5.14 17.99
CA GLU A 382 -18.31 -6.03 18.65
C GLU A 382 -16.87 -5.73 18.21
N ALA A 383 -16.64 -5.54 16.91
CA ALA A 383 -15.31 -5.13 16.41
C ALA A 383 -14.82 -3.82 17.08
N VAL A 384 -15.68 -2.80 17.14
CA VAL A 384 -15.34 -1.52 17.80
C VAL A 384 -15.02 -1.73 19.27
N ARG A 385 -15.77 -2.61 19.97
CA ARG A 385 -15.53 -2.94 21.37
C ARG A 385 -14.15 -3.58 21.58
N LEU A 386 -13.75 -4.51 20.71
CA LEU A 386 -12.43 -5.17 20.77
C LEU A 386 -11.30 -4.19 20.46
N ILE A 387 -11.45 -3.35 19.43
CA ILE A 387 -10.46 -2.32 19.08
C ILE A 387 -10.21 -1.36 20.25
N LYS A 388 -11.28 -0.93 20.95
CA LYS A 388 -11.18 -0.03 22.12
C LYS A 388 -10.51 -0.68 23.33
N ARG A 389 -10.64 -1.99 23.51
CA ARG A 389 -9.95 -2.74 24.56
C ARG A 389 -8.45 -2.89 24.29
N GLY A 390 -8.04 -2.80 23.03
CA GLY A 390 -6.66 -3.00 22.60
C GLY A 390 -6.28 -4.48 22.43
N ASP A 391 -7.29 -5.33 22.36
CA ASP A 391 -7.17 -6.78 22.15
C ASP A 391 -6.94 -7.12 20.67
#